data_66d77efad5b1d8d526e4fc0c6da3b57c
#
_entry.id   66d77efad5b1d8d526e4fc0c6da3b57c
#
_cell.length_a   1.000
_cell.length_b   1.000
_cell.length_c   1.000
_cell.angle_alpha   90.00
_cell.angle_beta   90.00
_cell.angle_gamma   90.00
#
_symmetry.space_group_name_H-M   'P 1'
#
loop_
_entity.id
_entity.type
_entity.pdbx_description
1 polymer ?
#
loop_
_entity_poly.entity_id
_entity_poly.type
_entity_poly.pdbx_seq_one_letter_code
_entity_poly.pdbx_strand_id
1 'polypeptide(L)'
;YNLVFGYMNRNWEEVIDVPVGPGNTIEPGDPDQGQPTHFLPRRNRFVFRIRVPADFGDKELVWTLTTNGRTERAYATLKRDYYIDDLVIQANNGAAGAAGATPELPNNQAPTLVVEGDLTRTVRVGQQLSLAATVTDDGVPRARPLAPTNPRRPGRITTDSATGLRVSWTVYRGRGAVSFEPEQISVWEDTRVGGNSPWSPGWSTPEGPEDGHWETQATFPEPGSYVLRIQAHDGGLSTIEDVVVEVTR
;
A
#
# COMPACT_ATOMS: atom_id res chain seq x y z
N TYR A 1 -2.22 -16.60 13.59
CA TYR A 1 -1.54 -16.47 12.30
C TYR A 1 -2.23 -15.44 11.45
N ASN A 2 -1.49 -14.82 10.51
CA ASN A 2 -2.04 -13.90 9.52
C ASN A 2 -1.80 -14.46 8.12
N LEU A 3 -2.86 -14.47 7.31
CA LEU A 3 -2.77 -14.72 5.88
C LEU A 3 -2.71 -13.37 5.17
N VAL A 4 -1.72 -13.17 4.31
CA VAL A 4 -1.39 -11.88 3.70
C VAL A 4 -1.67 -11.93 2.21
N PHE A 5 -2.38 -10.94 1.70
CA PHE A 5 -2.74 -10.83 0.31
C PHE A 5 -2.22 -9.53 -0.32
N GLY A 6 -1.97 -9.62 -1.59
CA GLY A 6 -1.68 -8.49 -2.47
C GLY A 6 -2.30 -8.74 -3.84
N TYR A 7 -2.22 -7.77 -4.72
CA TYR A 7 -2.80 -7.89 -6.06
C TYR A 7 -1.93 -7.20 -7.13
N MET A 8 -2.25 -7.48 -8.38
CA MET A 8 -1.69 -6.83 -9.55
C MET A 8 -2.83 -6.31 -10.44
N ASN A 9 -3.08 -5.00 -10.43
CA ASN A 9 -3.87 -4.34 -11.44
C ASN A 9 -2.97 -4.07 -12.66
N ARG A 10 -3.28 -4.65 -13.80
CA ARG A 10 -2.41 -4.58 -15.00
C ARG A 10 -2.43 -3.22 -15.70
N ASN A 11 -3.38 -2.36 -15.36
CA ASN A 11 -3.43 -1.00 -15.85
C ASN A 11 -2.27 -0.17 -15.29
N TRP A 12 -1.91 0.88 -16.00
CA TRP A 12 -0.84 1.79 -15.59
C TRP A 12 -1.36 2.94 -14.72
N GLU A 13 -2.55 3.41 -15.01
CA GLU A 13 -3.15 4.61 -14.40
C GLU A 13 -4.57 4.36 -13.91
N GLU A 14 -5.26 3.43 -14.55
CA GLU A 14 -6.66 3.15 -14.27
C GLU A 14 -6.83 2.38 -12.96
N VAL A 15 -7.61 2.95 -12.09
CA VAL A 15 -8.14 2.31 -10.88
C VAL A 15 -9.35 1.46 -11.26
N ILE A 16 -9.56 0.36 -10.57
CA ILE A 16 -10.72 -0.51 -10.75
C ILE A 16 -11.48 -0.60 -9.43
N ASP A 17 -12.78 -0.29 -9.47
CA ASP A 17 -13.66 -0.46 -8.32
C ASP A 17 -14.44 -1.77 -8.43
N VAL A 18 -14.28 -2.66 -7.44
CA VAL A 18 -15.02 -3.91 -7.32
C VAL A 18 -15.55 -4.02 -5.90
N PRO A 19 -16.83 -3.74 -5.68
CA PRO A 19 -17.42 -3.83 -4.34
C PRO A 19 -17.41 -5.28 -3.83
N VAL A 20 -17.42 -5.44 -2.51
CA VAL A 20 -17.62 -6.75 -1.88
C VAL A 20 -18.92 -7.37 -2.38
N GLY A 21 -18.87 -8.64 -2.74
CA GLY A 21 -19.97 -9.38 -3.31
C GLY A 21 -19.51 -10.49 -4.26
N PRO A 22 -20.35 -10.95 -5.20
CA PRO A 22 -20.00 -12.06 -6.09
C PRO A 22 -18.74 -11.85 -6.92
N GLY A 23 -18.37 -10.58 -7.18
CA GLY A 23 -17.15 -10.22 -7.92
C GLY A 23 -15.91 -9.99 -7.05
N ASN A 24 -16.05 -9.95 -5.73
CA ASN A 24 -14.96 -9.72 -4.78
C ASN A 24 -15.33 -10.36 -3.44
N THR A 25 -14.98 -11.61 -3.27
CA THR A 25 -15.36 -12.41 -2.10
C THR A 25 -14.21 -13.26 -1.60
N ILE A 26 -14.21 -13.55 -0.29
CA ILE A 26 -13.25 -14.44 0.36
C ILE A 26 -14.01 -15.58 1.04
N GLU A 27 -13.55 -16.79 0.82
CA GLU A 27 -14.15 -18.00 1.37
C GLU A 27 -13.06 -18.90 2.01
N PRO A 28 -13.41 -19.68 3.06
CA PRO A 28 -14.68 -19.71 3.79
C PRO A 28 -14.82 -18.53 4.74
N GLY A 29 -16.04 -18.24 5.17
CA GLY A 29 -16.38 -17.24 6.17
C GLY A 29 -17.29 -16.14 5.60
N ASP A 30 -17.25 -14.95 6.21
CA ASP A 30 -17.97 -13.80 5.72
C ASP A 30 -17.36 -13.38 4.36
N PRO A 31 -18.18 -13.08 3.36
CA PRO A 31 -17.69 -12.55 2.08
C PRO A 31 -16.86 -11.26 2.23
N ASP A 32 -17.12 -10.43 3.25
CA ASP A 32 -16.30 -9.29 3.64
C ASP A 32 -15.35 -9.67 4.77
N GLN A 33 -14.09 -9.83 4.43
CA GLN A 33 -13.01 -10.10 5.38
C GLN A 33 -11.93 -9.01 5.37
N GLY A 34 -12.31 -7.79 5.00
CA GLY A 34 -11.41 -6.66 5.01
C GLY A 34 -10.66 -6.40 3.69
N GLN A 35 -10.99 -7.12 2.61
CA GLN A 35 -10.36 -6.91 1.30
C GLN A 35 -10.66 -5.53 0.72
N PRO A 36 -9.77 -4.98 -0.16
CA PRO A 36 -10.01 -3.72 -0.84
C PRO A 36 -11.21 -3.79 -1.79
N THR A 37 -11.84 -2.64 -2.04
CA THR A 37 -12.81 -2.47 -3.13
C THR A 37 -12.33 -1.50 -4.20
N HIS A 38 -11.24 -0.79 -3.94
CA HIS A 38 -10.60 0.19 -4.81
C HIS A 38 -9.19 -0.31 -5.14
N PHE A 39 -8.97 -0.72 -6.38
CA PHE A 39 -7.75 -1.38 -6.81
C PHE A 39 -6.83 -0.41 -7.55
N LEU A 40 -5.81 0.05 -6.85
CA LEU A 40 -4.78 0.93 -7.38
C LEU A 40 -4.02 0.29 -8.55
N PRO A 41 -3.42 1.08 -9.43
CA PRO A 41 -2.63 0.54 -10.54
C PRO A 41 -1.47 -0.35 -10.10
N ARG A 42 -0.98 -1.17 -11.02
CA ARG A 42 0.22 -1.98 -10.93
C ARG A 42 0.26 -2.93 -9.74
N ARG A 43 1.46 -3.23 -9.23
CA ARG A 43 1.67 -4.21 -8.17
C ARG A 43 1.50 -3.56 -6.80
N ASN A 44 0.59 -4.12 -6.03
CA ASN A 44 0.34 -3.76 -4.64
C ASN A 44 0.61 -4.98 -3.76
N ARG A 45 1.68 -4.92 -2.98
CA ARG A 45 2.16 -6.02 -2.13
C ARG A 45 1.60 -5.87 -0.73
N PHE A 46 1.32 -6.99 -0.07
CA PHE A 46 0.97 -7.06 1.35
C PHE A 46 -0.19 -6.11 1.76
N VAL A 47 -1.20 -5.99 0.88
CA VAL A 47 -2.26 -4.96 0.97
C VAL A 47 -3.14 -5.15 2.20
N PHE A 48 -3.48 -6.40 2.53
CA PHE A 48 -4.30 -6.68 3.70
C PHE A 48 -3.96 -8.05 4.30
N ARG A 49 -4.38 -8.20 5.55
CA ARG A 49 -4.13 -9.40 6.34
C ARG A 49 -5.42 -9.90 6.95
N ILE A 50 -5.60 -11.22 6.91
CA ILE A 50 -6.72 -11.89 7.58
C ILE A 50 -6.14 -12.74 8.70
N ARG A 51 -6.57 -12.43 9.92
CA ARG A 51 -6.18 -13.22 11.08
C ARG A 51 -6.99 -14.51 11.11
N VAL A 52 -6.29 -15.64 11.16
CA VAL A 52 -6.91 -16.97 11.30
C VAL A 52 -6.59 -17.56 12.67
N PRO A 53 -7.49 -18.41 13.22
CA PRO A 53 -7.27 -19.03 14.52
C PRO A 53 -6.11 -20.03 14.49
N ALA A 54 -5.63 -20.43 15.67
CA ALA A 54 -4.50 -21.34 15.80
C ALA A 54 -4.80 -22.75 15.25
N ASP A 55 -6.07 -23.16 15.27
CA ASP A 55 -6.58 -24.43 14.78
C ASP A 55 -7.03 -24.38 13.29
N PHE A 56 -6.61 -23.36 12.55
CA PHE A 56 -6.93 -23.22 11.13
C PHE A 56 -6.48 -24.45 10.31
N GLY A 57 -5.36 -25.07 10.70
CA GLY A 57 -4.86 -26.32 10.14
C GLY A 57 -4.54 -26.22 8.64
N ASP A 58 -4.99 -27.23 7.88
CA ASP A 58 -4.75 -27.34 6.44
C ASP A 58 -5.80 -26.62 5.57
N LYS A 59 -6.66 -25.81 6.19
CA LYS A 59 -7.66 -25.02 5.47
C LYS A 59 -6.98 -23.97 4.59
N GLU A 60 -7.73 -23.51 3.58
CA GLU A 60 -7.32 -22.42 2.70
C GLU A 60 -8.37 -21.30 2.75
N LEU A 61 -7.92 -20.04 2.71
CA LEU A 61 -8.76 -18.93 2.29
C LEU A 61 -8.57 -18.70 0.79
N VAL A 62 -9.68 -18.51 0.10
CA VAL A 62 -9.69 -18.26 -1.34
C VAL A 62 -10.29 -16.90 -1.61
N TRP A 63 -9.48 -15.97 -2.04
CA TRP A 63 -9.94 -14.68 -2.52
C TRP A 63 -10.27 -14.77 -4.01
N THR A 64 -11.53 -14.59 -4.35
CA THR A 64 -12.03 -14.59 -5.73
C THR A 64 -12.30 -13.15 -6.17
N LEU A 65 -11.70 -12.74 -7.28
CA LEU A 65 -11.88 -11.43 -7.87
C LEU A 65 -12.27 -11.55 -9.35
N THR A 66 -13.38 -10.92 -9.73
CA THR A 66 -13.88 -10.91 -11.11
C THR A 66 -13.91 -9.48 -11.63
N THR A 67 -13.15 -9.22 -12.69
CA THR A 67 -13.10 -7.92 -13.37
C THR A 67 -13.15 -8.12 -14.89
N ASN A 68 -13.89 -7.30 -15.59
CA ASN A 68 -13.96 -7.33 -17.07
C ASN A 68 -14.24 -8.75 -17.64
N GLY A 69 -15.12 -9.50 -16.97
CA GLY A 69 -15.50 -10.87 -17.38
C GLY A 69 -14.44 -11.95 -17.09
N ARG A 70 -13.35 -11.61 -16.40
CA ARG A 70 -12.29 -12.55 -16.01
C ARG A 70 -12.27 -12.73 -14.50
N THR A 71 -12.23 -13.98 -14.07
CA THR A 71 -12.14 -14.37 -12.66
C THR A 71 -10.75 -14.91 -12.33
N GLU A 72 -10.13 -14.34 -11.32
CA GLU A 72 -8.87 -14.80 -10.75
C GLU A 72 -9.07 -15.21 -9.29
N ARG A 73 -8.22 -16.13 -8.80
CA ARG A 73 -8.26 -16.61 -7.43
C ARG A 73 -6.88 -16.60 -6.81
N ALA A 74 -6.80 -16.12 -5.57
CA ALA A 74 -5.62 -16.22 -4.75
C ALA A 74 -5.91 -17.16 -3.57
N TYR A 75 -5.00 -18.08 -3.31
CA TYR A 75 -5.10 -19.08 -2.25
C TYR A 75 -4.11 -18.78 -1.16
N ALA A 76 -4.55 -18.75 0.09
CA ALA A 76 -3.70 -18.53 1.25
C ALA A 76 -3.85 -19.68 2.27
N THR A 77 -2.74 -20.16 2.78
CA THR A 77 -2.64 -21.36 3.64
C THR A 77 -1.53 -21.18 4.66
N LEU A 78 -1.55 -21.98 5.74
CA LEU A 78 -0.49 -22.03 6.75
C LEU A 78 0.64 -23.02 6.41
N LYS A 79 0.75 -23.51 5.17
CA LYS A 79 1.86 -24.38 4.76
C LYS A 79 3.18 -23.65 4.89
N ARG A 80 4.20 -24.34 5.42
CA ARG A 80 5.53 -23.75 5.70
C ARG A 80 6.21 -23.14 4.49
N ASP A 81 5.97 -23.69 3.30
CA ASP A 81 6.56 -23.20 2.04
C ASP A 81 6.13 -21.78 1.68
N TYR A 82 5.01 -21.31 2.26
CA TYR A 82 4.48 -19.96 2.07
C TYR A 82 4.69 -19.04 3.26
N TYR A 83 5.50 -19.47 4.24
CA TYR A 83 5.82 -18.62 5.38
C TYR A 83 6.64 -17.41 4.93
N ILE A 84 6.21 -16.24 5.36
CA ILE A 84 6.93 -14.98 5.17
C ILE A 84 7.19 -14.34 6.53
N ASP A 85 8.38 -13.83 6.71
CA ASP A 85 8.78 -13.00 7.85
C ASP A 85 9.13 -11.58 7.38
N ASP A 86 9.52 -10.74 8.32
CA ASP A 86 9.86 -9.36 8.01
C ASP A 86 11.06 -9.24 7.07
N LEU A 87 12.00 -10.18 7.09
CA LEU A 87 13.12 -10.16 6.13
C LEU A 87 12.64 -10.46 4.71
N VAL A 88 11.72 -11.42 4.55
CA VAL A 88 11.10 -11.72 3.25
C VAL A 88 10.27 -10.53 2.76
N ILE A 89 9.50 -9.89 3.65
CA ILE A 89 8.73 -8.69 3.32
C ILE A 89 9.66 -7.57 2.85
N GLN A 90 10.70 -7.25 3.60
CA GLN A 90 11.67 -6.21 3.27
C GLN A 90 12.39 -6.49 1.95
N ALA A 91 12.79 -7.74 1.70
CA ALA A 91 13.41 -8.13 0.43
C ALA A 91 12.46 -7.93 -0.76
N ASN A 92 11.18 -8.28 -0.61
CA ASN A 92 10.17 -8.07 -1.64
C ASN A 92 9.86 -6.59 -1.88
N ASN A 93 9.97 -5.75 -0.85
CA ASN A 93 9.81 -4.30 -0.95
C ASN A 93 11.06 -3.58 -1.50
N GLY A 94 12.14 -4.30 -1.74
CA GLY A 94 13.34 -3.76 -2.36
C GLY A 94 14.39 -3.23 -1.38
N ALA A 95 14.17 -3.27 -0.07
CA ALA A 95 15.11 -2.80 0.94
C ALA A 95 16.46 -3.52 0.89
N ALA A 96 16.46 -4.80 0.55
CA ALA A 96 17.68 -5.59 0.40
C ALA A 96 18.60 -5.12 -0.75
N GLY A 97 18.06 -4.38 -1.72
CA GLY A 97 18.80 -3.95 -2.90
C GLY A 97 19.32 -5.10 -3.76
N ALA A 98 20.16 -4.79 -4.75
CA ALA A 98 20.75 -5.79 -5.63
C ALA A 98 21.85 -6.64 -4.95
N ALA A 99 22.40 -6.20 -3.85
CA ALA A 99 23.48 -6.86 -3.11
C ALA A 99 22.96 -7.86 -2.06
N GLY A 100 21.65 -7.98 -1.89
CA GLY A 100 21.05 -8.81 -0.84
C GLY A 100 20.86 -8.05 0.49
N ALA A 101 20.44 -8.77 1.53
CA ALA A 101 20.15 -8.16 2.83
C ALA A 101 21.39 -7.47 3.41
N THR A 102 21.21 -6.22 3.85
CA THR A 102 22.23 -5.51 4.61
C THR A 102 22.18 -5.95 6.09
N PRO A 103 23.27 -5.79 6.85
CA PRO A 103 23.30 -6.14 8.27
C PRO A 103 22.26 -5.38 9.12
N GLU A 104 21.70 -4.29 8.61
CA GLU A 104 20.73 -3.43 9.31
C GLU A 104 19.31 -4.05 9.29
N LEU A 105 18.92 -4.73 8.20
CA LEU A 105 17.55 -5.18 7.97
C LEU A 105 16.97 -6.11 9.06
N PRO A 106 17.74 -7.00 9.71
CA PRO A 106 17.20 -7.81 10.81
C PRO A 106 16.74 -7.02 12.04
N ASN A 107 17.22 -5.79 12.19
CA ASN A 107 16.89 -4.90 13.31
C ASN A 107 15.90 -3.80 12.93
N ASN A 108 15.50 -3.74 11.66
CA ASN A 108 14.52 -2.77 11.19
C ASN A 108 13.18 -2.97 11.89
N GLN A 109 12.57 -1.87 12.35
CA GLN A 109 11.23 -1.82 12.91
C GLN A 109 10.32 -1.04 11.96
N ALA A 110 9.07 -1.51 11.82
CA ALA A 110 8.10 -0.77 11.03
C ALA A 110 7.87 0.62 11.65
N PRO A 111 7.67 1.67 10.83
CA PRO A 111 7.37 3.01 11.33
C PRO A 111 6.20 3.01 12.32
N THR A 112 6.27 3.82 13.35
CA THR A 112 5.14 4.08 14.24
C THR A 112 4.24 5.13 13.60
N LEU A 113 2.93 4.86 13.58
CA LEU A 113 1.93 5.70 12.94
C LEU A 113 0.77 5.93 13.90
N VAL A 114 0.42 7.19 14.11
CA VAL A 114 -0.75 7.59 14.92
C VAL A 114 -1.56 8.61 14.14
N VAL A 115 -2.77 8.22 13.73
CA VAL A 115 -3.72 9.12 13.07
C VAL A 115 -4.35 10.06 14.10
N GLU A 116 -4.42 11.34 13.79
CA GLU A 116 -5.02 12.33 14.67
C GLU A 116 -6.54 12.40 14.52
N GLY A 117 -7.22 12.54 15.65
CA GLY A 117 -8.68 12.61 15.73
C GLY A 117 -9.37 11.25 15.56
N ASP A 118 -10.67 11.30 15.29
CA ASP A 118 -11.51 10.10 15.20
C ASP A 118 -11.21 9.32 13.90
N LEU A 119 -11.20 7.99 13.98
CA LEU A 119 -11.06 7.11 12.82
C LEU A 119 -12.37 6.97 12.00
N THR A 120 -13.46 7.57 12.48
CA THR A 120 -14.72 7.70 11.73
C THR A 120 -15.06 9.16 11.59
N ARG A 121 -15.21 9.65 10.38
CA ARG A 121 -15.41 11.06 10.06
C ARG A 121 -16.59 11.27 9.12
N THR A 122 -17.12 12.48 9.12
CA THR A 122 -18.19 12.89 8.19
C THR A 122 -17.80 14.19 7.50
N VAL A 123 -18.04 14.26 6.19
CA VAL A 123 -17.79 15.44 5.39
C VAL A 123 -18.87 15.56 4.30
N ARG A 124 -19.12 16.76 3.76
CA ARG A 124 -20.00 16.93 2.60
C ARG A 124 -19.22 16.81 1.30
N VAL A 125 -19.91 16.33 0.25
CA VAL A 125 -19.36 16.32 -1.12
C VAL A 125 -18.74 17.67 -1.48
N GLY A 126 -17.53 17.64 -2.03
CA GLY A 126 -16.79 18.81 -2.46
C GLY A 126 -16.17 19.65 -1.34
N GLN A 127 -16.42 19.33 -0.07
CA GLN A 127 -15.70 19.95 1.04
C GLN A 127 -14.40 19.21 1.33
N GLN A 128 -13.39 19.98 1.73
CA GLN A 128 -12.10 19.43 2.14
C GLN A 128 -12.20 18.83 3.55
N LEU A 129 -11.65 17.63 3.70
CA LEU A 129 -11.45 16.95 4.98
C LEU A 129 -9.97 16.99 5.32
N SER A 130 -9.61 17.65 6.43
CA SER A 130 -8.23 17.60 6.96
C SER A 130 -7.92 16.22 7.54
N LEU A 131 -6.79 15.67 7.15
CA LEU A 131 -6.24 14.41 7.62
C LEU A 131 -4.82 14.68 8.13
N ALA A 132 -4.54 14.25 9.35
CA ALA A 132 -3.23 14.41 9.95
C ALA A 132 -2.80 13.14 10.69
N ALA A 133 -1.49 12.91 10.73
CA ALA A 133 -0.90 11.80 11.45
C ALA A 133 0.51 12.15 11.93
N THR A 134 0.87 11.64 13.09
CA THR A 134 2.25 11.67 13.58
C THR A 134 2.93 10.34 13.25
N VAL A 135 4.10 10.42 12.62
CA VAL A 135 4.88 9.26 12.20
C VAL A 135 6.31 9.39 12.69
N THR A 136 6.83 8.32 13.28
CA THR A 136 8.24 8.21 13.68
C THR A 136 8.83 6.91 13.15
N ASP A 137 10.16 6.90 12.92
CA ASP A 137 10.88 5.79 12.33
C ASP A 137 12.25 5.65 13.01
N ASP A 138 12.83 4.45 13.01
CA ASP A 138 14.15 4.20 13.56
C ASP A 138 15.30 4.59 12.61
N GLY A 139 14.97 5.01 11.38
CA GLY A 139 15.92 5.38 10.34
C GLY A 139 16.56 4.18 9.65
N VAL A 140 15.97 3.00 9.79
CA VAL A 140 16.39 1.75 9.13
C VAL A 140 15.28 1.26 8.19
N PRO A 141 15.59 0.90 6.95
CA PRO A 141 16.88 1.03 6.27
C PRO A 141 17.19 2.50 5.94
N ARG A 142 18.45 2.87 5.97
CA ARG A 142 18.86 4.23 5.64
C ARG A 142 18.31 4.68 4.30
N ALA A 143 17.91 5.93 4.22
CA ALA A 143 17.44 6.52 2.98
C ALA A 143 18.46 6.34 1.86
N ARG A 144 18.04 5.71 0.78
CA ARG A 144 18.87 5.43 -0.39
C ARG A 144 18.14 5.91 -1.64
N PRO A 145 18.59 7.00 -2.26
CA PRO A 145 18.02 7.47 -3.50
C PRO A 145 18.29 6.46 -4.63
N LEU A 146 17.40 6.43 -5.59
CA LEU A 146 17.60 5.73 -6.84
C LEU A 146 18.41 6.61 -7.77
N ALA A 147 19.63 6.18 -8.09
CA ALA A 147 20.53 6.93 -8.97
C ALA A 147 19.92 7.11 -10.37
N PRO A 148 20.24 8.21 -11.06
CA PRO A 148 19.89 8.38 -12.46
C PRO A 148 20.40 7.20 -13.30
N THR A 149 19.65 6.85 -14.33
CA THR A 149 20.03 5.77 -15.23
C THR A 149 21.34 6.08 -15.93
N ASN A 150 22.27 5.13 -15.92
CA ASN A 150 23.52 5.25 -16.69
C ASN A 150 23.20 4.91 -18.16
N PRO A 151 23.45 5.83 -19.15
CA PRO A 151 23.19 5.57 -20.56
C PRO A 151 23.89 4.33 -21.13
N ARG A 152 25.03 3.92 -20.53
CA ARG A 152 25.79 2.73 -20.95
C ARG A 152 25.26 1.43 -20.32
N ARG A 153 24.51 1.54 -19.24
CA ARG A 153 23.89 0.41 -18.50
C ARG A 153 22.53 0.87 -17.96
N PRO A 154 21.53 1.00 -18.84
CA PRO A 154 20.21 1.44 -18.40
C PRO A 154 19.63 0.41 -17.41
N GLY A 155 19.19 0.89 -16.28
CA GLY A 155 18.51 0.12 -15.24
C GLY A 155 17.07 0.57 -15.07
N ARG A 156 16.28 -0.21 -14.37
CA ARG A 156 14.93 0.20 -13.97
C ARG A 156 15.03 1.05 -12.71
N ILE A 157 14.21 2.10 -12.67
CA ILE A 157 14.00 2.92 -11.50
C ILE A 157 12.52 2.78 -11.14
N THR A 158 12.26 2.24 -9.96
CA THR A 158 10.91 2.14 -9.41
C THR A 158 10.90 2.86 -8.06
N THR A 159 10.04 3.85 -7.92
CA THR A 159 10.03 4.72 -6.73
C THR A 159 9.70 3.98 -5.44
N ASP A 160 8.92 2.91 -5.51
CA ASP A 160 8.60 2.06 -4.39
C ASP A 160 9.79 1.22 -3.88
N SER A 161 10.85 1.09 -4.67
CA SER A 161 12.08 0.39 -4.25
C SER A 161 13.14 1.30 -3.61
N ALA A 162 12.89 2.60 -3.50
CA ALA A 162 13.71 3.49 -2.69
C ALA A 162 13.50 3.20 -1.20
N THR A 163 14.55 3.40 -0.41
CA THR A 163 14.46 3.33 1.06
C THR A 163 14.38 4.72 1.67
N GLY A 164 13.87 4.80 2.89
CA GLY A 164 13.62 6.03 3.62
C GLY A 164 12.13 6.25 3.87
N LEU A 165 11.82 6.85 5.01
CA LEU A 165 10.45 7.05 5.47
C LEU A 165 9.64 7.89 4.47
N ARG A 166 8.48 7.39 4.11
CA ARG A 166 7.46 8.08 3.31
C ARG A 166 6.08 7.76 3.81
N VAL A 167 5.18 8.71 3.70
CA VAL A 167 3.79 8.57 4.13
C VAL A 167 2.88 8.89 2.96
N SER A 168 1.84 8.11 2.79
CA SER A 168 0.87 8.31 1.72
C SER A 168 -0.53 7.95 2.15
N TRP A 169 -1.49 8.78 1.76
CA TRP A 169 -2.90 8.48 1.84
C TRP A 169 -3.43 7.94 0.52
N THR A 170 -4.28 6.94 0.58
CA THR A 170 -4.91 6.33 -0.60
C THR A 170 -6.34 5.95 -0.30
N VAL A 171 -7.15 5.79 -1.33
CA VAL A 171 -8.47 5.16 -1.17
C VAL A 171 -8.27 3.65 -1.10
N TYR A 172 -8.80 3.04 -0.05
CA TYR A 172 -8.81 1.60 0.13
C TYR A 172 -10.16 0.99 -0.24
N ARG A 173 -11.24 1.68 0.16
CA ARG A 173 -12.62 1.35 -0.22
C ARG A 173 -13.37 2.62 -0.57
N GLY A 174 -14.26 2.54 -1.54
CA GLY A 174 -15.06 3.65 -2.01
C GLY A 174 -15.21 3.66 -3.51
N ARG A 175 -15.77 4.73 -4.03
CA ARG A 175 -15.97 4.94 -5.47
C ARG A 175 -15.49 6.32 -5.87
N GLY A 176 -15.14 6.43 -7.16
CA GLY A 176 -14.73 7.70 -7.73
C GLY A 176 -13.34 8.17 -7.31
N ALA A 177 -12.91 9.27 -7.90
CA ALA A 177 -11.59 9.83 -7.69
C ALA A 177 -11.59 10.80 -6.50
N VAL A 178 -11.10 10.36 -5.34
CA VAL A 178 -10.77 11.25 -4.22
C VAL A 178 -9.48 11.99 -4.55
N SER A 179 -9.46 13.31 -4.43
CA SER A 179 -8.26 14.12 -4.61
C SER A 179 -7.61 14.42 -3.26
N PHE A 180 -6.28 14.43 -3.26
CA PHE A 180 -5.47 14.79 -2.10
C PHE A 180 -4.60 16.01 -2.42
N GLU A 181 -4.49 16.96 -1.48
CA GLU A 181 -3.62 18.12 -1.58
C GLU A 181 -2.78 18.23 -0.29
N PRO A 182 -1.45 18.11 -0.39
CA PRO A 182 -0.66 17.82 -1.58
C PRO A 182 -0.92 16.42 -2.18
N GLU A 183 -0.60 16.26 -3.49
CA GLU A 183 -0.66 14.97 -4.18
C GLU A 183 0.19 13.93 -3.45
N GLN A 184 -0.35 12.72 -3.32
CA GLN A 184 0.28 11.67 -2.53
C GLN A 184 1.27 10.84 -3.35
N ILE A 185 2.33 10.40 -2.71
CA ILE A 185 3.29 9.47 -3.31
C ILE A 185 2.59 8.13 -3.59
N SER A 186 2.83 7.58 -4.78
CA SER A 186 2.33 6.25 -5.14
C SER A 186 2.84 5.17 -4.18
N VAL A 187 1.94 4.34 -3.66
CA VAL A 187 2.25 3.18 -2.81
C VAL A 187 2.43 1.89 -3.62
N TRP A 188 2.34 1.96 -4.93
CA TRP A 188 2.46 0.83 -5.84
C TRP A 188 3.71 0.94 -6.72
N GLU A 189 4.17 -0.20 -7.22
CA GLU A 189 5.28 -0.29 -8.15
C GLU A 189 4.89 0.26 -9.53
N ASP A 190 5.48 1.37 -9.93
CA ASP A 190 5.33 1.93 -11.28
C ASP A 190 6.67 1.87 -12.05
N THR A 191 6.80 0.87 -12.89
CA THR A 191 8.02 0.64 -13.66
C THR A 191 8.19 1.57 -14.87
N ARG A 192 7.23 2.46 -15.15
CA ARG A 192 7.35 3.46 -16.22
C ARG A 192 8.32 4.56 -15.82
N VAL A 193 8.33 4.93 -14.54
CA VAL A 193 9.15 6.03 -14.03
C VAL A 193 10.62 5.66 -14.21
N GLY A 194 11.20 6.21 -15.25
CA GLY A 194 12.60 6.01 -15.59
C GLY A 194 12.97 4.60 -16.08
N GLY A 195 12.01 3.69 -16.20
CA GLY A 195 12.29 2.33 -16.65
C GLY A 195 12.96 2.31 -18.02
N ASN A 196 14.16 1.76 -18.11
CA ASN A 196 14.94 1.60 -19.33
C ASN A 196 15.28 2.89 -20.10
N SER A 197 14.94 4.07 -19.60
CA SER A 197 15.34 5.32 -20.21
C SER A 197 16.76 5.68 -19.82
N PRO A 198 17.68 5.92 -20.78
CA PRO A 198 19.01 6.42 -20.47
C PRO A 198 19.00 7.85 -19.88
N TRP A 199 17.87 8.53 -19.91
CA TRP A 199 17.68 9.90 -19.45
C TRP A 199 16.90 9.97 -18.13
N SER A 200 16.67 8.83 -17.47
CA SER A 200 15.95 8.84 -16.21
C SER A 200 16.65 9.70 -15.15
N PRO A 201 15.93 10.64 -14.53
CA PRO A 201 16.55 11.57 -13.56
C PRO A 201 16.91 10.93 -12.22
N GLY A 202 16.49 9.69 -11.98
CA GLY A 202 16.53 9.11 -10.65
C GLY A 202 15.37 9.57 -9.77
N TRP A 203 15.35 9.11 -8.55
CA TRP A 203 14.32 9.48 -7.58
C TRP A 203 14.85 9.37 -6.15
N SER A 204 14.41 10.25 -5.28
CA SER A 204 14.68 10.20 -3.84
C SER A 204 13.38 10.29 -3.08
N THR A 205 13.29 9.61 -1.95
CA THR A 205 12.20 9.84 -1.01
C THR A 205 12.20 11.32 -0.63
N PRO A 206 11.06 12.04 -0.77
CA PRO A 206 10.97 13.41 -0.31
C PRO A 206 11.29 13.52 1.17
N GLU A 207 11.93 14.63 1.57
CA GLU A 207 12.14 14.91 2.98
C GLU A 207 10.79 15.08 3.66
N GLY A 208 10.60 14.36 4.77
CA GLY A 208 9.42 14.49 5.59
C GLY A 208 9.49 15.74 6.50
N PRO A 209 8.38 16.08 7.16
CA PRO A 209 8.36 17.14 8.16
C PRO A 209 9.29 16.79 9.34
N GLU A 210 10.06 17.78 9.81
CA GLU A 210 11.04 17.59 10.90
C GLU A 210 10.42 17.12 12.21
N ASP A 211 9.17 17.53 12.46
CA ASP A 211 8.39 17.14 13.65
C ASP A 211 7.65 15.81 13.49
N GLY A 212 7.74 15.17 12.33
CA GLY A 212 7.02 13.93 12.03
C GLY A 212 5.51 14.11 11.86
N HIS A 213 5.01 15.34 11.73
CA HIS A 213 3.60 15.65 11.57
C HIS A 213 3.21 15.79 10.10
N TRP A 214 2.43 14.84 9.61
CA TRP A 214 2.02 14.75 8.20
C TRP A 214 0.57 15.18 8.04
N GLU A 215 0.33 16.14 7.14
CA GLU A 215 -0.99 16.67 6.85
C GLU A 215 -1.35 16.54 5.37
N THR A 216 -2.64 16.34 5.08
CA THR A 216 -3.21 16.44 3.75
C THR A 216 -4.69 16.83 3.82
N GLN A 217 -5.23 17.30 2.70
CA GLN A 217 -6.64 17.58 2.51
C GLN A 217 -7.21 16.57 1.52
N ALA A 218 -8.30 15.90 1.88
CA ALA A 218 -9.03 15.01 0.98
C ALA A 218 -10.33 15.66 0.52
N THR A 219 -10.65 15.56 -0.79
CA THR A 219 -11.91 16.02 -1.35
C THR A 219 -12.61 14.90 -2.09
N PHE A 220 -13.88 14.70 -1.79
CA PHE A 220 -14.70 13.60 -2.30
C PHE A 220 -15.70 14.11 -3.34
N PRO A 221 -15.71 13.52 -4.57
CA PRO A 221 -16.60 13.96 -5.64
C PRO A 221 -18.02 13.43 -5.51
N GLU A 222 -18.24 12.35 -4.77
CA GLU A 222 -19.53 11.65 -4.66
C GLU A 222 -19.86 11.30 -3.22
N PRO A 223 -21.18 11.25 -2.87
CA PRO A 223 -21.60 10.79 -1.56
C PRO A 223 -21.41 9.27 -1.44
N GLY A 224 -21.15 8.80 -0.22
CA GLY A 224 -20.98 7.37 0.07
C GLY A 224 -20.06 7.12 1.25
N SER A 225 -19.84 5.85 1.55
CA SER A 225 -18.89 5.42 2.56
C SER A 225 -17.55 5.10 1.92
N TYR A 226 -16.50 5.68 2.45
CA TYR A 226 -15.12 5.50 2.00
C TYR A 226 -14.27 4.97 3.14
N VAL A 227 -13.23 4.24 2.80
CA VAL A 227 -12.12 3.93 3.70
C VAL A 227 -10.87 4.52 3.08
N LEU A 228 -10.31 5.53 3.73
CA LEU A 228 -9.01 6.07 3.39
C LEU A 228 -7.96 5.33 4.22
N ARG A 229 -6.89 4.92 3.57
CA ARG A 229 -5.75 4.26 4.20
C ARG A 229 -4.55 5.16 4.19
N ILE A 230 -3.96 5.38 5.36
CA ILE A 230 -2.62 5.94 5.47
C ILE A 230 -1.61 4.81 5.60
N GLN A 231 -0.50 4.93 4.89
CA GLN A 231 0.63 4.02 4.99
C GLN A 231 1.90 4.81 5.27
N ALA A 232 2.55 4.50 6.38
CA ALA A 232 3.93 4.90 6.66
C ALA A 232 4.85 3.75 6.25
N HIS A 233 5.85 4.03 5.40
CA HIS A 233 6.71 3.01 4.81
C HIS A 233 8.16 3.50 4.78
N ASP A 234 9.11 2.70 5.29
CA ASP A 234 10.54 3.03 5.34
C ASP A 234 11.34 2.54 4.11
N GLY A 235 10.67 1.78 3.23
CA GLY A 235 11.27 1.08 2.10
C GLY A 235 11.46 -0.43 2.35
N GLY A 236 11.32 -0.89 3.58
CA GLY A 236 11.36 -2.29 3.99
C GLY A 236 10.05 -2.74 4.60
N LEU A 237 9.66 -2.11 5.67
CA LEU A 237 8.44 -2.39 6.43
C LEU A 237 7.44 -1.24 6.32
N SER A 238 6.21 -1.49 6.74
CA SER A 238 5.17 -0.47 6.75
C SER A 238 4.17 -0.68 7.87
N THR A 239 3.62 0.45 8.34
CA THR A 239 2.44 0.48 9.21
C THR A 239 1.31 1.15 8.46
N ILE A 240 0.10 0.63 8.61
CA ILE A 240 -1.11 1.15 7.98
C ILE A 240 -2.17 1.42 9.05
N GLU A 241 -3.00 2.45 8.79
CA GLU A 241 -4.21 2.73 9.55
C GLU A 241 -5.33 3.15 8.58
N ASP A 242 -6.56 2.78 8.91
CA ASP A 242 -7.73 3.03 8.08
C ASP A 242 -8.67 4.04 8.75
N VAL A 243 -9.12 5.04 7.99
CA VAL A 243 -10.09 6.05 8.40
C VAL A 243 -11.36 5.89 7.57
N VAL A 244 -12.48 5.63 8.26
CA VAL A 244 -13.81 5.57 7.63
C VAL A 244 -14.34 6.99 7.44
N VAL A 245 -14.80 7.31 6.23
CA VAL A 245 -15.35 8.62 5.92
C VAL A 245 -16.75 8.48 5.31
N GLU A 246 -17.75 9.02 6.01
CA GLU A 246 -19.10 9.12 5.50
C GLU A 246 -19.28 10.45 4.78
N VAL A 247 -19.43 10.40 3.46
CA VAL A 247 -19.59 11.58 2.61
C VAL A 247 -21.07 11.82 2.36
N THR A 248 -21.58 12.94 2.87
CA THR A 248 -22.97 13.35 2.73
C THR A 248 -23.17 14.36 1.60
N ARG A 249 -24.42 14.55 1.16
CA ARG A 249 -24.80 15.56 0.15
C ARG A 249 -24.75 16.97 0.69
#